data_14930c9248817286d03fa359d69b3f5c
#
_entry.id   14930c9248817286d03fa359d69b3f5c
#
_cell.length_a   1.000
_cell.length_b   1.000
_cell.length_c   1.000
_cell.angle_alpha   90.00
_cell.angle_beta   90.00
_cell.angle_gamma   90.00
#
_symmetry.space_group_name_H-M   'P 1'
#
loop_
_entity.id
_entity.type
_entity.pdbx_description
1 polymer ?
#
loop_
_entity_poly.entity_id
_entity_poly.type
_entity_poly.pdbx_seq_one_letter_code
_entity_poly.pdbx_strand_id
1 'polypeptide(L)'
;MTGINGIQKNLLAIILLLSWVGEKASGEQLSMEKSVVLIRSVSQDFDYAMPWKQKSMSQGTGSGFIIEGKRILTNAHNVSNNKYVEVKKQAQAKRYPAQVAFIGHDCDLAILTVPDDSFFEGTMPLEIGGVPKTNTTVSTYGFPIGGELISVTEGVVSRVEMDYYSHTGADSHLVVQTDAAINPGNSGGPVMQDGKVVGVAFQGLRQADNIGYMIPTTVIQHFLKDTEDGKYDMFGSLGFTSYPGLHSPSYNEYLKVPKGEQGIVVLQTLLNSSVEKVLQPADVITRIDDYDIDNDGNVKIDGLQLHMSEAIERKQIGDSVELTFYRNGQVHKEKVEIRENRPVLGYAREYDKQPGYIVYAGLTFVRLSRNLLETWEGNWIYNIPFALRYLFFYSRQLNKDPQRRDYVILSEILPDEVNAYSGEFKNLPVEKINGCDIWRLADVQKALAKPQDGFCRITFMGDKRPLIIDAVQAQARQGAILRQYKVPAEARLD
;
A
#
# COMPACT_ATOMS: atom_id res chain seq x y z
N MET A 1 -24.99 -59.63 39.81
CA MET A 1 -25.71 -58.60 39.01
C MET A 1 -25.27 -57.19 39.40
N THR A 2 -23.96 -56.86 39.34
CA THR A 2 -23.49 -55.52 39.80
C THR A 2 -22.48 -54.88 38.82
N GLY A 3 -22.33 -55.40 37.58
CA GLY A 3 -21.34 -54.89 36.65
C GLY A 3 -21.90 -54.01 35.47
N ILE A 4 -23.19 -54.01 35.20
CA ILE A 4 -23.75 -53.40 33.98
C ILE A 4 -24.15 -51.93 34.20
N ASN A 5 -24.43 -51.51 35.41
CA ASN A 5 -24.87 -50.15 35.71
C ASN A 5 -23.78 -49.06 35.68
N GLY A 6 -22.50 -49.43 35.80
CA GLY A 6 -21.36 -48.50 35.74
C GLY A 6 -21.00 -48.08 34.34
N ILE A 7 -21.08 -48.97 33.37
CA ILE A 7 -20.72 -48.71 31.97
C ILE A 7 -21.78 -47.84 31.30
N GLN A 8 -23.07 -48.05 31.57
CA GLN A 8 -24.14 -47.22 31.02
C GLN A 8 -24.12 -45.79 31.55
N LYS A 9 -23.79 -45.55 32.84
CA LYS A 9 -23.67 -44.19 33.40
C LYS A 9 -22.49 -43.42 32.81
N ASN A 10 -21.35 -44.12 32.58
CA ASN A 10 -20.20 -43.45 31.94
C ASN A 10 -20.41 -43.19 30.43
N LEU A 11 -21.13 -44.06 29.73
CA LEU A 11 -21.49 -43.80 28.30
C LEU A 11 -22.46 -42.61 28.15
N LEU A 12 -23.47 -42.48 29.07
CA LEU A 12 -24.41 -41.38 29.09
C LEU A 12 -23.72 -40.05 29.40
N ALA A 13 -22.74 -40.04 30.32
CA ALA A 13 -21.95 -38.86 30.67
C ALA A 13 -21.04 -38.42 29.52
N ILE A 14 -20.46 -39.35 28.77
CA ILE A 14 -19.63 -39.05 27.57
C ILE A 14 -20.50 -38.51 26.43
N ILE A 15 -21.69 -39.08 26.22
CA ILE A 15 -22.63 -38.58 25.19
C ILE A 15 -23.14 -37.19 25.55
N LEU A 16 -23.48 -36.91 26.83
CA LEU A 16 -23.87 -35.57 27.30
C LEU A 16 -22.73 -34.55 27.22
N LEU A 17 -21.49 -34.95 27.52
CA LEU A 17 -20.33 -34.09 27.35
C LEU A 17 -20.05 -33.78 25.84
N LEU A 18 -20.14 -34.79 24.96
CA LEU A 18 -19.98 -34.61 23.55
C LEU A 18 -21.09 -33.75 22.92
N SER A 19 -22.35 -33.88 23.35
CA SER A 19 -23.45 -33.02 22.91
C SER A 19 -23.29 -31.58 23.43
N TRP A 20 -22.86 -31.39 24.69
CA TRP A 20 -22.64 -30.06 25.25
C TRP A 20 -21.46 -29.32 24.62
N VAL A 21 -20.35 -30.04 24.27
CA VAL A 21 -19.22 -29.50 23.51
C VAL A 21 -19.66 -29.16 22.09
N GLY A 22 -20.47 -30.00 21.43
CA GLY A 22 -21.01 -29.75 20.10
C GLY A 22 -21.94 -28.56 20.02
N GLU A 23 -22.84 -28.38 21.02
CA GLU A 23 -23.74 -27.23 21.11
C GLU A 23 -22.99 -25.90 21.40
N LYS A 24 -21.93 -25.96 22.22
CA LYS A 24 -21.13 -24.78 22.53
C LYS A 24 -20.29 -24.37 21.31
N ALA A 25 -19.68 -25.31 20.61
CA ALA A 25 -18.92 -25.03 19.37
C ALA A 25 -19.81 -24.49 18.25
N SER A 26 -21.03 -25.04 18.08
CA SER A 26 -21.99 -24.51 17.09
C SER A 26 -22.53 -23.13 17.46
N GLY A 27 -22.74 -22.87 18.74
CA GLY A 27 -23.17 -21.56 19.25
C GLY A 27 -22.12 -20.47 19.07
N GLU A 28 -20.85 -20.77 19.28
CA GLU A 28 -19.73 -19.86 19.04
C GLU A 28 -19.55 -19.57 17.54
N GLN A 29 -19.64 -20.55 16.67
CA GLN A 29 -19.55 -20.37 15.23
C GLN A 29 -20.67 -19.49 14.68
N LEU A 30 -21.91 -19.72 15.07
CA LEU A 30 -23.07 -18.89 14.70
C LEU A 30 -22.95 -17.45 15.25
N SER A 31 -22.27 -17.25 16.38
CA SER A 31 -21.97 -15.95 16.95
C SER A 31 -20.91 -15.18 16.14
N MET A 32 -19.85 -15.86 15.69
CA MET A 32 -18.79 -15.28 14.86
C MET A 32 -19.30 -14.86 13.49
N GLU A 33 -20.10 -15.68 12.84
CA GLU A 33 -20.68 -15.38 11.53
C GLU A 33 -21.53 -14.09 11.53
N LYS A 34 -22.20 -13.76 12.66
CA LYS A 34 -22.96 -12.51 12.81
C LYS A 34 -22.06 -11.27 12.83
N SER A 35 -20.78 -11.44 13.09
CA SER A 35 -19.80 -10.34 13.14
C SER A 35 -19.05 -10.16 11.81
N VAL A 36 -19.27 -11.06 10.84
CA VAL A 36 -18.78 -10.88 9.45
C VAL A 36 -19.84 -10.15 8.65
N VAL A 37 -19.44 -9.15 7.88
CA VAL A 37 -20.34 -8.24 7.17
C VAL A 37 -20.01 -8.17 5.68
N LEU A 38 -21.06 -8.08 4.87
CA LEU A 38 -20.97 -7.76 3.45
C LEU A 38 -20.76 -6.26 3.30
N ILE A 39 -19.77 -5.85 2.55
CA ILE A 39 -19.49 -4.47 2.17
C ILE A 39 -19.85 -4.27 0.71
N ARG A 40 -20.56 -3.19 0.39
CA ARG A 40 -20.77 -2.72 -0.96
C ARG A 40 -20.27 -1.29 -1.08
N SER A 41 -19.48 -1.04 -2.11
CA SER A 41 -18.93 0.28 -2.39
C SER A 41 -19.28 0.74 -3.80
N VAL A 42 -19.49 2.04 -3.93
CA VAL A 42 -19.51 2.74 -5.23
C VAL A 42 -18.26 3.59 -5.27
N SER A 43 -17.40 3.36 -6.24
CA SER A 43 -16.14 4.08 -6.41
C SER A 43 -16.09 4.82 -7.75
N GLN A 44 -15.22 5.82 -7.82
CA GLN A 44 -15.00 6.59 -9.03
C GLN A 44 -13.57 7.10 -9.10
N ASP A 45 -12.81 6.58 -10.04
CA ASP A 45 -11.40 6.95 -10.24
C ASP A 45 -11.25 8.29 -10.93
N PHE A 46 -10.11 8.94 -10.70
CA PHE A 46 -9.67 10.12 -11.44
C PHE A 46 -8.97 9.75 -12.75
N ASP A 47 -9.01 10.65 -13.71
CA ASP A 47 -8.17 10.61 -14.90
C ASP A 47 -6.84 11.30 -14.59
N TYR A 48 -5.75 10.54 -14.57
CA TYR A 48 -4.44 11.08 -14.18
C TYR A 48 -3.75 11.90 -15.29
N ALA A 49 -4.22 11.81 -16.53
CA ALA A 49 -3.74 12.69 -17.62
C ALA A 49 -4.52 14.02 -17.67
N MET A 50 -5.79 14.00 -17.27
CA MET A 50 -6.69 15.16 -17.18
C MET A 50 -7.41 15.18 -15.83
N PRO A 51 -6.75 15.56 -14.74
CA PRO A 51 -7.23 15.33 -13.37
C PRO A 51 -8.57 15.93 -12.97
N TRP A 52 -9.09 16.88 -13.73
CA TRP A 52 -10.46 17.40 -13.54
C TRP A 52 -11.55 16.48 -14.05
N LYS A 53 -11.18 15.44 -14.79
CA LYS A 53 -12.11 14.40 -15.24
C LYS A 53 -12.11 13.22 -14.29
N GLN A 54 -13.25 12.56 -14.24
CA GLN A 54 -13.43 11.32 -13.50
C GLN A 54 -13.88 10.22 -14.47
N LYS A 55 -13.46 9.00 -14.19
CA LYS A 55 -13.91 7.80 -14.92
C LYS A 55 -15.37 7.48 -14.56
N SER A 56 -15.96 6.50 -15.22
CA SER A 56 -17.27 5.99 -14.86
C SER A 56 -17.30 5.42 -13.45
N MET A 57 -18.42 5.56 -12.76
CA MET A 57 -18.63 4.92 -11.47
C MET A 57 -18.62 3.41 -11.61
N SER A 58 -18.03 2.73 -10.67
CA SER A 58 -18.00 1.28 -10.54
C SER A 58 -18.58 0.85 -9.20
N GLN A 59 -19.09 -0.39 -9.15
CA GLN A 59 -19.58 -1.00 -7.91
C GLN A 59 -18.73 -2.20 -7.57
N GLY A 60 -18.37 -2.30 -6.30
CA GLY A 60 -17.62 -3.40 -5.73
C GLY A 60 -18.34 -4.05 -4.56
N THR A 61 -17.99 -5.30 -4.30
CA THR A 61 -18.40 -6.03 -3.10
C THR A 61 -17.19 -6.65 -2.44
N GLY A 62 -17.17 -6.61 -1.12
CA GLY A 62 -16.14 -7.23 -0.30
C GLY A 62 -16.71 -7.67 1.03
N SER A 63 -15.86 -8.14 1.88
CA SER A 63 -16.19 -8.56 3.24
C SER A 63 -15.49 -7.68 4.27
N GLY A 64 -15.99 -7.71 5.48
CA GLY A 64 -15.36 -7.11 6.64
C GLY A 64 -15.83 -7.82 7.91
N PHE A 65 -15.29 -7.43 9.02
CA PHE A 65 -15.71 -7.98 10.30
C PHE A 65 -15.62 -6.96 11.42
N ILE A 66 -16.48 -7.16 12.41
CA ILE A 66 -16.59 -6.25 13.56
C ILE A 66 -15.44 -6.51 14.52
N ILE A 67 -14.76 -5.43 14.90
CA ILE A 67 -13.71 -5.39 15.92
C ILE A 67 -14.12 -4.50 17.08
N GLU A 68 -13.33 -4.45 18.16
CA GLU A 68 -13.61 -3.59 19.31
C GLU A 68 -13.84 -2.12 18.92
N GLY A 69 -14.65 -1.42 19.74
CA GLY A 69 -14.95 0.00 19.55
C GLY A 69 -16.02 0.27 18.48
N LYS A 70 -16.90 -0.70 18.17
CA LYS A 70 -17.95 -0.56 17.13
C LYS A 70 -17.36 -0.16 15.78
N ARG A 71 -16.27 -0.81 15.39
CA ARG A 71 -15.54 -0.61 14.14
C ARG A 71 -15.63 -1.87 13.28
N ILE A 72 -15.50 -1.70 11.99
CA ILE A 72 -15.40 -2.79 11.02
C ILE A 72 -14.03 -2.72 10.37
N LEU A 73 -13.26 -3.81 10.40
CA LEU A 73 -12.02 -3.96 9.68
C LEU A 73 -12.29 -4.61 8.32
N THR A 74 -11.64 -4.10 7.28
CA THR A 74 -11.73 -4.61 5.90
C THR A 74 -10.46 -4.25 5.13
N ASN A 75 -10.38 -4.61 3.83
CA ASN A 75 -9.30 -4.15 2.96
C ASN A 75 -9.54 -2.72 2.45
N ALA A 76 -8.45 -1.99 2.23
CA ALA A 76 -8.48 -0.66 1.60
C ALA A 76 -9.04 -0.73 0.17
N HIS A 77 -8.68 -1.74 -0.62
CA HIS A 77 -9.17 -1.89 -2.00
C HIS A 77 -10.68 -2.05 -2.10
N ASN A 78 -11.37 -2.51 -1.05
CA ASN A 78 -12.83 -2.60 -1.01
C ASN A 78 -13.50 -1.22 -0.97
N VAL A 79 -12.80 -0.19 -0.49
CA VAL A 79 -13.37 1.13 -0.20
C VAL A 79 -12.59 2.31 -0.78
N SER A 80 -11.54 2.06 -1.55
CA SER A 80 -10.75 3.11 -2.20
C SER A 80 -11.54 3.88 -3.23
N ASN A 81 -11.26 5.18 -3.38
CA ASN A 81 -11.95 6.10 -4.30
C ASN A 81 -13.48 6.08 -4.13
N ASN A 82 -13.97 5.75 -2.92
CA ASN A 82 -15.40 5.59 -2.68
C ASN A 82 -16.17 6.90 -2.79
N LYS A 83 -17.41 6.78 -3.28
CA LYS A 83 -18.45 7.81 -3.24
C LYS A 83 -19.55 7.42 -2.26
N TYR A 84 -19.70 6.13 -2.03
CA TYR A 84 -20.68 5.57 -1.11
C TYR A 84 -20.25 4.19 -0.65
N VAL A 85 -20.43 3.92 0.64
CA VAL A 85 -20.18 2.60 1.24
C VAL A 85 -21.41 2.21 2.06
N GLU A 86 -21.86 0.99 1.92
CA GLU A 86 -22.88 0.38 2.76
C GLU A 86 -22.44 -0.99 3.28
N VAL A 87 -22.91 -1.34 4.47
CA VAL A 87 -22.67 -2.63 5.10
C VAL A 87 -23.96 -3.35 5.40
N LYS A 88 -23.91 -4.69 5.34
CA LYS A 88 -25.06 -5.55 5.60
C LYS A 88 -24.63 -6.76 6.44
N LYS A 89 -25.40 -7.08 7.47
CA LYS A 89 -25.22 -8.32 8.24
C LYS A 89 -25.86 -9.50 7.51
N GLN A 90 -25.32 -10.70 7.73
CA GLN A 90 -25.91 -11.94 7.22
C GLN A 90 -27.38 -12.07 7.63
N ALA A 91 -28.18 -12.62 6.73
CA ALA A 91 -29.61 -12.91 6.93
C ALA A 91 -30.47 -11.69 7.31
N GLN A 92 -29.98 -10.45 7.16
CA GLN A 92 -30.76 -9.24 7.38
C GLN A 92 -30.98 -8.51 6.04
N ALA A 93 -32.19 -7.97 5.84
CA ALA A 93 -32.51 -7.19 4.63
C ALA A 93 -31.96 -5.75 4.72
N LYS A 94 -31.86 -5.21 5.94
CA LYS A 94 -31.45 -3.82 6.18
C LYS A 94 -29.99 -3.61 5.82
N ARG A 95 -29.71 -2.56 5.07
CA ARG A 95 -28.38 -2.04 4.75
C ARG A 95 -28.13 -0.77 5.54
N TYR A 96 -26.91 -0.56 5.92
CA TYR A 96 -26.50 0.58 6.73
C TYR A 96 -25.41 1.36 6.00
N PRO A 97 -25.56 2.69 5.78
CA PRO A 97 -24.47 3.52 5.33
C PRO A 97 -23.29 3.42 6.28
N ALA A 98 -22.10 3.32 5.73
CA ALA A 98 -20.85 3.28 6.47
C ALA A 98 -19.92 4.40 6.02
N GLN A 99 -18.98 4.77 6.88
CA GLN A 99 -17.97 5.78 6.62
C GLN A 99 -16.58 5.20 6.82
N VAL A 100 -15.64 5.55 5.95
CA VAL A 100 -14.23 5.20 6.12
C VAL A 100 -13.65 6.12 7.20
N ALA A 101 -13.28 5.55 8.34
CA ALA A 101 -12.64 6.29 9.43
C ALA A 101 -11.13 6.40 9.21
N PHE A 102 -10.49 5.28 8.82
CA PHE A 102 -9.06 5.22 8.49
C PHE A 102 -8.85 4.30 7.29
N ILE A 103 -7.83 4.59 6.50
CA ILE A 103 -7.44 3.77 5.36
C ILE A 103 -5.91 3.76 5.23
N GLY A 104 -5.33 2.57 5.24
CA GLY A 104 -3.91 2.30 4.97
C GLY A 104 -3.79 1.62 3.61
N HIS A 105 -3.44 2.40 2.58
CA HIS A 105 -3.30 1.84 1.24
C HIS A 105 -2.06 0.97 1.12
N ASP A 106 -0.98 1.33 1.77
CA ASP A 106 0.27 0.57 1.81
C ASP A 106 0.08 -0.85 2.37
N CYS A 107 -0.70 -0.99 3.44
CA CYS A 107 -1.00 -2.28 4.07
C CYS A 107 -2.34 -2.89 3.66
N ASP A 108 -3.06 -2.27 2.74
CA ASP A 108 -4.38 -2.70 2.23
C ASP A 108 -5.43 -2.96 3.32
N LEU A 109 -5.47 -2.12 4.35
CA LEU A 109 -6.45 -2.19 5.45
C LEU A 109 -7.28 -0.91 5.55
N ALA A 110 -8.52 -1.04 5.99
CA ALA A 110 -9.40 0.09 6.28
C ALA A 110 -10.29 -0.18 7.50
N ILE A 111 -10.58 0.89 8.25
CA ILE A 111 -11.55 0.88 9.35
C ILE A 111 -12.78 1.65 8.91
N LEU A 112 -13.96 0.99 9.04
CA LEU A 112 -15.25 1.63 8.81
C LEU A 112 -15.98 1.83 10.12
N THR A 113 -16.80 2.87 10.14
CA THR A 113 -17.78 3.16 11.21
C THR A 113 -19.19 3.19 10.63
N VAL A 114 -20.16 2.83 11.45
CA VAL A 114 -21.59 2.88 11.11
C VAL A 114 -22.27 3.82 12.09
N PRO A 115 -22.87 4.94 11.62
CA PRO A 115 -23.49 5.91 12.50
C PRO A 115 -24.72 5.37 13.28
N ASP A 116 -25.41 4.36 12.73
CA ASP A 116 -26.57 3.71 13.37
C ASP A 116 -26.09 2.59 14.30
N ASP A 117 -26.05 2.87 15.59
CA ASP A 117 -25.61 1.93 16.63
C ASP A 117 -26.40 0.61 16.65
N SER A 118 -27.64 0.61 16.14
CA SER A 118 -28.46 -0.62 16.02
C SER A 118 -27.82 -1.67 15.12
N PHE A 119 -26.87 -1.25 14.26
CA PHE A 119 -26.07 -2.18 13.46
C PHE A 119 -25.31 -3.19 14.33
N PHE A 120 -24.78 -2.76 15.45
CA PHE A 120 -23.94 -3.61 16.32
C PHE A 120 -24.74 -4.49 17.30
N GLU A 121 -26.07 -4.34 17.35
CA GLU A 121 -26.90 -5.17 18.19
C GLU A 121 -26.85 -6.66 17.76
N GLY A 122 -26.65 -7.53 18.75
CA GLY A 122 -26.54 -8.98 18.56
C GLY A 122 -25.27 -9.45 17.84
N THR A 123 -24.28 -8.57 17.71
CA THR A 123 -22.93 -8.90 17.22
C THR A 123 -21.92 -8.90 18.37
N MET A 124 -20.77 -9.50 18.13
CA MET A 124 -19.66 -9.60 19.06
C MET A 124 -18.37 -9.22 18.33
N PRO A 125 -17.51 -8.33 18.85
CA PRO A 125 -16.23 -8.03 18.22
C PRO A 125 -15.37 -9.30 18.16
N LEU A 126 -14.72 -9.53 17.02
CA LEU A 126 -13.78 -10.64 16.86
C LEU A 126 -12.44 -10.26 17.47
N GLU A 127 -11.87 -11.17 18.25
CA GLU A 127 -10.57 -11.00 18.90
C GLU A 127 -9.42 -11.23 17.90
N ILE A 128 -8.43 -10.35 17.87
CA ILE A 128 -7.23 -10.52 17.06
C ILE A 128 -6.26 -11.46 17.78
N GLY A 129 -5.86 -12.53 17.11
CA GLY A 129 -4.91 -13.52 17.60
C GLY A 129 -3.45 -13.23 17.25
N GLY A 130 -2.64 -14.27 17.15
CA GLY A 130 -1.24 -14.21 16.71
C GLY A 130 -1.07 -14.65 15.26
N VAL A 131 0.17 -14.58 14.75
CA VAL A 131 0.52 -15.13 13.43
C VAL A 131 0.41 -16.66 13.46
N PRO A 132 -0.36 -17.27 12.56
CA PRO A 132 -0.51 -18.73 12.55
C PRO A 132 0.78 -19.43 12.13
N LYS A 133 1.01 -20.62 12.65
CA LYS A 133 2.17 -21.44 12.28
C LYS A 133 1.92 -22.15 10.96
N THR A 134 2.98 -22.39 10.21
CA THR A 134 2.92 -23.26 9.02
C THR A 134 2.37 -24.63 9.36
N ASN A 135 1.68 -25.25 8.40
CA ASN A 135 1.03 -26.56 8.55
C ASN A 135 -0.09 -26.59 9.60
N THR A 136 -0.73 -25.44 9.89
CA THR A 136 -1.94 -25.37 10.72
C THR A 136 -3.14 -24.99 9.89
N THR A 137 -4.33 -25.46 10.28
CA THR A 137 -5.59 -25.17 9.57
C THR A 137 -6.13 -23.79 9.92
N VAL A 138 -6.65 -23.10 8.92
CA VAL A 138 -7.34 -21.80 9.04
C VAL A 138 -8.63 -21.82 8.25
N SER A 139 -9.62 -21.03 8.67
CA SER A 139 -10.91 -20.90 8.01
C SER A 139 -11.15 -19.44 7.60
N THR A 140 -11.44 -19.19 6.33
CA THR A 140 -11.74 -17.87 5.78
C THR A 140 -13.25 -17.67 5.67
N TYR A 141 -13.75 -16.57 6.24
CA TYR A 141 -15.17 -16.20 6.21
C TYR A 141 -15.37 -14.99 5.32
N GLY A 142 -16.37 -15.02 4.43
CA GLY A 142 -16.65 -13.87 3.58
C GLY A 142 -17.89 -14.05 2.70
N PHE A 143 -18.18 -13.03 1.89
CA PHE A 143 -19.33 -12.98 0.98
C PHE A 143 -18.83 -12.99 -0.47
N PRO A 144 -18.72 -14.14 -1.13
CA PRO A 144 -18.24 -14.21 -2.50
C PRO A 144 -19.18 -13.45 -3.44
N ILE A 145 -18.63 -12.96 -4.56
CA ILE A 145 -19.41 -12.19 -5.56
C ILE A 145 -20.65 -12.97 -5.99
N GLY A 146 -21.78 -12.29 -5.97
CA GLY A 146 -23.10 -12.85 -6.35
C GLY A 146 -23.85 -13.55 -5.22
N GLY A 147 -23.23 -13.67 -4.00
CA GLY A 147 -23.86 -14.25 -2.82
C GLY A 147 -24.18 -13.18 -1.76
N GLU A 148 -25.30 -13.36 -1.05
CA GLU A 148 -25.65 -12.59 0.16
C GLU A 148 -25.57 -13.44 1.43
N LEU A 149 -25.13 -14.69 1.28
CA LEU A 149 -24.87 -15.64 2.37
C LEU A 149 -23.36 -15.76 2.54
N ILE A 150 -22.96 -15.92 3.80
CA ILE A 150 -21.56 -16.14 4.16
C ILE A 150 -21.07 -17.47 3.58
N SER A 151 -19.86 -17.46 3.07
CA SER A 151 -19.12 -18.65 2.66
C SER A 151 -17.97 -18.86 3.61
N VAL A 152 -17.72 -20.11 3.95
CA VAL A 152 -16.57 -20.52 4.76
C VAL A 152 -15.71 -21.45 3.90
N THR A 153 -14.44 -21.11 3.77
CA THR A 153 -13.45 -21.96 3.10
C THR A 153 -12.34 -22.32 4.07
N GLU A 154 -11.92 -23.56 4.08
CA GLU A 154 -10.89 -24.07 4.98
C GLU A 154 -9.64 -24.42 4.20
N GLY A 155 -8.47 -24.21 4.80
CA GLY A 155 -7.18 -24.55 4.22
C GLY A 155 -6.06 -24.53 5.23
N VAL A 156 -4.85 -24.81 4.75
CA VAL A 156 -3.64 -24.93 5.56
C VAL A 156 -2.68 -23.76 5.28
N VAL A 157 -2.05 -23.25 6.33
CA VAL A 157 -0.98 -22.26 6.22
C VAL A 157 0.24 -22.92 5.58
N SER A 158 0.62 -22.42 4.39
CA SER A 158 1.73 -22.96 3.60
C SER A 158 3.06 -22.31 3.96
N ARG A 159 3.10 -20.97 4.09
CA ARG A 159 4.30 -20.21 4.44
C ARG A 159 3.98 -18.81 4.95
N VAL A 160 4.99 -18.20 5.59
CA VAL A 160 4.97 -16.80 6.06
C VAL A 160 6.19 -16.13 5.45
N GLU A 161 5.98 -15.09 4.66
CA GLU A 161 7.05 -14.40 3.91
C GLU A 161 6.73 -12.93 3.68
N MET A 162 7.71 -12.14 3.24
CA MET A 162 7.48 -10.79 2.73
C MET A 162 7.08 -10.87 1.26
N ASP A 163 6.00 -10.18 0.88
CA ASP A 163 5.56 -10.11 -0.51
C ASP A 163 4.94 -8.76 -0.84
N TYR A 164 4.83 -8.46 -2.14
CA TYR A 164 4.23 -7.23 -2.62
C TYR A 164 2.72 -7.23 -2.46
N TYR A 165 2.20 -6.15 -1.89
CA TYR A 165 0.77 -5.92 -1.81
C TYR A 165 0.24 -5.41 -3.15
N SER A 166 -0.66 -6.16 -3.75
CA SER A 166 -1.17 -5.90 -5.11
C SER A 166 -1.96 -4.60 -5.21
N HIS A 167 -2.51 -4.10 -4.10
CA HIS A 167 -3.29 -2.88 -4.05
C HIS A 167 -2.46 -1.68 -4.54
N THR A 168 -1.40 -1.33 -3.86
CA THR A 168 -0.50 -0.26 -4.28
C THR A 168 0.48 -0.72 -5.36
N GLY A 169 0.84 -2.00 -5.34
CA GLY A 169 1.80 -2.61 -6.26
C GLY A 169 3.24 -2.13 -6.09
N ALA A 170 3.56 -1.53 -4.95
CA ALA A 170 4.90 -1.04 -4.59
C ALA A 170 5.29 -1.37 -3.16
N ASP A 171 4.34 -1.42 -2.24
CA ASP A 171 4.59 -1.72 -0.85
C ASP A 171 4.69 -3.23 -0.64
N SER A 172 5.53 -3.65 0.28
CA SER A 172 5.81 -5.05 0.60
C SER A 172 5.79 -5.21 2.11
N HIS A 173 4.95 -6.11 2.60
CA HIS A 173 4.79 -6.42 4.00
C HIS A 173 4.71 -7.92 4.20
N LEU A 174 4.67 -8.36 5.47
CA LEU A 174 4.46 -9.75 5.80
C LEU A 174 3.13 -10.25 5.25
N VAL A 175 3.14 -11.43 4.65
CA VAL A 175 1.96 -12.16 4.19
C VAL A 175 1.98 -13.58 4.72
N VAL A 176 0.81 -14.17 4.87
CA VAL A 176 0.67 -15.60 5.15
C VAL A 176 -0.05 -16.24 3.97
N GLN A 177 0.62 -17.20 3.34
CA GLN A 177 0.03 -17.99 2.27
C GLN A 177 -0.77 -19.16 2.82
N THR A 178 -1.93 -19.39 2.23
CA THR A 178 -2.82 -20.52 2.52
C THR A 178 -3.40 -21.12 1.24
N ASP A 179 -3.78 -22.38 1.27
CA ASP A 179 -4.53 -23.04 0.19
C ASP A 179 -6.05 -22.91 0.37
N ALA A 180 -6.52 -22.24 1.45
CA ALA A 180 -7.90 -21.83 1.57
C ALA A 180 -8.30 -20.96 0.36
N ALA A 181 -9.42 -21.27 -0.28
CA ALA A 181 -9.87 -20.53 -1.46
C ALA A 181 -10.25 -19.09 -1.08
N ILE A 182 -9.46 -18.12 -1.53
CA ILE A 182 -9.75 -16.69 -1.43
C ILE A 182 -10.27 -16.22 -2.80
N ASN A 183 -11.59 -16.14 -2.90
CA ASN A 183 -12.28 -15.71 -4.11
C ASN A 183 -12.68 -14.23 -4.03
N PRO A 184 -12.88 -13.55 -5.18
CA PRO A 184 -13.42 -12.19 -5.18
C PRO A 184 -14.70 -12.08 -4.34
N GLY A 185 -14.72 -11.10 -3.41
CA GLY A 185 -15.77 -10.91 -2.41
C GLY A 185 -15.40 -11.41 -1.02
N ASN A 186 -14.53 -12.41 -0.87
CA ASN A 186 -14.01 -12.82 0.45
C ASN A 186 -12.95 -11.82 1.00
N SER A 187 -12.34 -11.02 0.12
CA SER A 187 -11.37 -9.98 0.52
C SER A 187 -11.94 -9.07 1.61
N GLY A 188 -11.15 -8.82 2.66
CA GLY A 188 -11.53 -8.08 3.84
C GLY A 188 -12.21 -8.91 4.92
N GLY A 189 -12.57 -10.16 4.61
CA GLY A 189 -13.11 -11.10 5.59
C GLY A 189 -12.05 -11.64 6.54
N PRO A 190 -12.45 -12.08 7.75
CA PRO A 190 -11.53 -12.63 8.73
C PRO A 190 -11.05 -14.02 8.33
N VAL A 191 -9.77 -14.28 8.54
CA VAL A 191 -9.20 -15.63 8.56
C VAL A 191 -9.06 -16.04 10.01
N MET A 192 -9.69 -17.15 10.38
CA MET A 192 -9.85 -17.59 11.76
C MET A 192 -9.04 -18.83 12.08
N GLN A 193 -8.52 -18.88 13.30
CA GLN A 193 -7.94 -20.07 13.91
C GLN A 193 -8.23 -20.05 15.40
N ASP A 194 -8.69 -21.17 15.96
CA ASP A 194 -9.00 -21.33 17.41
C ASP A 194 -9.90 -20.21 17.96
N GLY A 195 -10.89 -19.76 17.17
CA GLY A 195 -11.85 -18.71 17.55
C GLY A 195 -11.32 -17.28 17.48
N LYS A 196 -10.09 -17.06 17.02
CA LYS A 196 -9.46 -15.75 16.88
C LYS A 196 -9.13 -15.42 15.43
N VAL A 197 -9.09 -14.13 15.11
CA VAL A 197 -8.64 -13.64 13.80
C VAL A 197 -7.13 -13.74 13.73
N VAL A 198 -6.62 -14.51 12.77
CA VAL A 198 -5.18 -14.66 12.50
C VAL A 198 -4.73 -13.91 11.25
N GLY A 199 -5.68 -13.36 10.50
CA GLY A 199 -5.41 -12.50 9.34
C GLY A 199 -6.67 -11.98 8.67
N VAL A 200 -6.46 -11.11 7.67
CA VAL A 200 -7.50 -10.60 6.77
C VAL A 200 -7.26 -11.17 5.38
N ALA A 201 -8.24 -11.86 4.81
CA ALA A 201 -8.16 -12.35 3.44
C ALA A 201 -8.03 -11.17 2.47
N PHE A 202 -7.03 -11.22 1.52
CA PHE A 202 -6.84 -10.05 0.69
C PHE A 202 -6.55 -10.30 -0.80
N GLN A 203 -5.74 -11.25 -1.17
CA GLN A 203 -5.44 -11.51 -2.58
C GLN A 203 -5.24 -12.99 -2.87
N GLY A 204 -5.55 -13.38 -4.11
CA GLY A 204 -5.18 -14.68 -4.67
C GLY A 204 -4.35 -14.48 -5.93
N LEU A 205 -3.50 -15.43 -6.27
CA LEU A 205 -2.79 -15.42 -7.55
C LEU A 205 -3.74 -15.85 -8.66
N ARG A 206 -4.10 -14.91 -9.57
CA ARG A 206 -5.03 -15.17 -10.69
C ARG A 206 -4.60 -16.29 -11.66
N GLN A 207 -3.33 -16.69 -11.61
CA GLN A 207 -2.74 -17.69 -12.52
C GLN A 207 -2.33 -18.98 -11.83
N ALA A 208 -2.63 -19.13 -10.53
CA ALA A 208 -2.34 -20.35 -9.77
C ALA A 208 -3.57 -20.74 -8.96
N ASP A 209 -3.98 -21.99 -9.11
CA ASP A 209 -5.06 -22.58 -8.32
C ASP A 209 -4.60 -22.78 -6.88
N ASN A 210 -5.50 -22.53 -5.93
CA ASN A 210 -5.30 -22.77 -4.50
C ASN A 210 -4.11 -22.02 -3.87
N ILE A 211 -3.87 -20.77 -4.29
CA ILE A 211 -2.95 -19.87 -3.61
C ILE A 211 -3.72 -18.62 -3.19
N GLY A 212 -3.97 -18.51 -1.90
CA GLY A 212 -4.54 -17.35 -1.24
C GLY A 212 -3.53 -16.71 -0.28
N TYR A 213 -3.63 -15.40 -0.09
CA TYR A 213 -2.83 -14.66 0.86
C TYR A 213 -3.73 -13.92 1.85
N MET A 214 -3.31 -13.90 3.10
CA MET A 214 -3.92 -13.07 4.14
C MET A 214 -2.89 -12.08 4.72
N ILE A 215 -3.38 -10.91 5.10
CA ILE A 215 -2.64 -9.90 5.86
C ILE A 215 -2.56 -10.40 7.30
N PRO A 216 -1.36 -10.66 7.85
CA PRO A 216 -1.22 -11.23 9.19
C PRO A 216 -1.49 -10.21 10.30
N THR A 217 -1.62 -10.75 11.50
CA THR A 217 -1.97 -9.96 12.69
C THR A 217 -0.91 -8.94 13.09
N THR A 218 0.36 -9.13 12.74
CA THR A 218 1.42 -8.12 12.97
C THR A 218 1.14 -6.83 12.21
N VAL A 219 0.78 -6.95 10.92
CA VAL A 219 0.39 -5.81 10.08
C VAL A 219 -0.91 -5.17 10.57
N ILE A 220 -1.91 -5.99 10.94
CA ILE A 220 -3.18 -5.51 11.49
C ILE A 220 -2.96 -4.73 12.80
N GLN A 221 -2.14 -5.26 13.71
CA GLN A 221 -1.86 -4.62 15.01
C GLN A 221 -1.10 -3.30 14.83
N HIS A 222 -0.12 -3.25 13.89
CA HIS A 222 0.55 -2.01 13.56
C HIS A 222 -0.45 -0.95 13.08
N PHE A 223 -1.30 -1.29 12.09
CA PHE A 223 -2.32 -0.39 11.55
C PHE A 223 -3.31 0.09 12.63
N LEU A 224 -3.81 -0.82 13.48
CA LEU A 224 -4.74 -0.46 14.56
C LEU A 224 -4.09 0.47 15.59
N LYS A 225 -2.83 0.21 15.96
CA LYS A 225 -2.07 1.03 16.90
C LYS A 225 -1.75 2.41 16.34
N ASP A 226 -1.35 2.49 15.08
CA ASP A 226 -1.05 3.74 14.40
C ASP A 226 -2.27 4.68 14.36
N THR A 227 -3.49 4.13 14.21
CA THR A 227 -4.72 4.91 14.17
C THR A 227 -5.25 5.37 15.54
N GLU A 228 -4.62 5.00 16.67
CA GLU A 228 -5.09 5.35 18.01
C GLU A 228 -5.01 6.85 18.32
N ASP A 229 -4.08 7.56 17.74
CA ASP A 229 -3.93 9.01 17.91
C ASP A 229 -4.84 9.84 16.97
N GLY A 230 -5.63 9.16 16.12
CA GLY A 230 -6.55 9.79 15.16
C GLY A 230 -5.94 10.07 13.79
N LYS A 231 -4.76 9.55 13.49
CA LYS A 231 -4.08 9.64 12.21
C LYS A 231 -3.62 8.25 11.76
N TYR A 232 -3.24 8.15 10.50
CA TYR A 232 -2.51 7.02 9.97
C TYR A 232 -1.22 7.52 9.32
N ASP A 233 -0.08 7.20 9.92
CA ASP A 233 1.24 7.69 9.51
C ASP A 233 2.00 6.70 8.63
N MET A 234 1.42 5.54 8.31
CA MET A 234 1.96 4.49 7.45
C MET A 234 3.09 3.68 8.11
N PHE A 235 3.67 2.74 7.35
CA PHE A 235 4.84 1.99 7.77
C PHE A 235 6.11 2.78 7.51
N GLY A 236 6.96 2.87 8.53
CA GLY A 236 8.26 3.50 8.40
C GLY A 236 9.30 2.58 7.75
N SER A 237 10.35 3.17 7.19
CA SER A 237 11.48 2.43 6.68
C SER A 237 12.80 3.13 6.96
N LEU A 238 13.91 2.39 6.93
CA LEU A 238 15.25 2.96 7.10
C LEU A 238 15.73 3.70 5.84
N GLY A 239 15.26 3.27 4.67
CA GLY A 239 15.55 3.94 3.39
C GLY A 239 16.98 3.75 2.90
N PHE A 240 17.38 2.50 2.70
CA PHE A 240 18.62 2.12 2.02
C PHE A 240 18.37 0.93 1.08
N THR A 241 19.30 0.69 0.17
CA THR A 241 19.33 -0.54 -0.63
C THR A 241 20.53 -1.38 -0.22
N SER A 242 20.36 -2.68 -0.23
CA SER A 242 21.36 -3.64 0.24
C SER A 242 21.62 -4.75 -0.78
N TYR A 243 22.65 -5.51 -0.51
CA TYR A 243 23.12 -6.60 -1.35
C TYR A 243 23.69 -7.74 -0.47
N PRO A 244 23.37 -9.03 -0.75
CA PRO A 244 23.86 -10.17 0.02
C PRO A 244 25.32 -10.49 -0.33
N GLY A 245 26.21 -9.51 -0.19
CA GLY A 245 27.62 -9.59 -0.63
C GLY A 245 28.50 -10.53 0.15
N LEU A 246 28.14 -10.83 1.41
CA LEU A 246 28.95 -11.66 2.30
C LEU A 246 28.96 -13.14 1.93
N HIS A 247 28.19 -13.59 0.96
CA HIS A 247 28.35 -14.90 0.35
C HIS A 247 29.67 -15.05 -0.39
N SER A 248 30.32 -13.93 -0.78
CA SER A 248 31.64 -13.96 -1.42
C SER A 248 32.77 -13.83 -0.40
N PRO A 249 33.63 -14.86 -0.20
CA PRO A 249 34.76 -14.77 0.72
C PRO A 249 35.73 -13.60 0.38
N SER A 250 35.99 -13.37 -0.90
CA SER A 250 36.86 -12.27 -1.36
C SER A 250 36.26 -10.90 -1.04
N TYR A 251 34.93 -10.78 -1.08
CA TYR A 251 34.25 -9.53 -0.74
C TYR A 251 34.29 -9.27 0.76
N ASN A 252 34.16 -10.32 1.62
CA ASN A 252 34.32 -10.22 3.06
C ASN A 252 35.73 -9.72 3.44
N GLU A 253 36.75 -10.27 2.79
CA GLU A 253 38.14 -9.86 3.02
C GLU A 253 38.36 -8.42 2.56
N TYR A 254 37.82 -8.03 1.40
CA TYR A 254 37.88 -6.66 0.88
C TYR A 254 37.21 -5.65 1.85
N LEU A 255 36.05 -5.99 2.41
CA LEU A 255 35.33 -5.17 3.38
C LEU A 255 35.94 -5.24 4.80
N LYS A 256 36.92 -6.13 5.01
CA LYS A 256 37.56 -6.39 6.31
C LYS A 256 36.58 -6.84 7.40
N VAL A 257 35.53 -7.56 7.00
CA VAL A 257 34.57 -8.14 7.93
C VAL A 257 35.21 -9.37 8.61
N PRO A 258 35.12 -9.51 9.95
CA PRO A 258 35.67 -10.68 10.65
C PRO A 258 35.13 -11.99 10.10
N LYS A 259 35.98 -13.02 10.09
CA LYS A 259 35.60 -14.34 9.63
C LYS A 259 34.47 -14.94 10.47
N GLY A 260 33.39 -15.35 9.83
CA GLY A 260 32.23 -15.93 10.49
C GLY A 260 31.10 -14.94 10.80
N GLU A 261 31.34 -13.65 10.65
CA GLU A 261 30.27 -12.65 10.71
C GLU A 261 29.33 -12.79 9.51
N GLN A 262 28.05 -12.49 9.76
CA GLN A 262 26.98 -12.48 8.76
C GLN A 262 26.37 -11.10 8.67
N GLY A 263 25.67 -10.83 7.59
CA GLY A 263 24.98 -9.55 7.38
C GLY A 263 24.86 -9.16 5.91
N ILE A 264 24.36 -7.98 5.68
CA ILE A 264 24.11 -7.41 4.35
C ILE A 264 24.94 -6.16 4.10
N VAL A 265 25.35 -5.98 2.85
CA VAL A 265 26.14 -4.83 2.44
C VAL A 265 25.23 -3.69 1.97
N VAL A 266 25.42 -2.49 2.51
CA VAL A 266 24.75 -1.28 2.08
C VAL A 266 25.30 -0.87 0.71
N LEU A 267 24.41 -0.74 -0.28
CA LEU A 267 24.75 -0.20 -1.61
C LEU A 267 24.65 1.31 -1.65
N GLN A 268 23.54 1.84 -1.16
CA GLN A 268 23.30 3.27 -1.04
C GLN A 268 22.21 3.57 -0.03
N THR A 269 22.23 4.77 0.54
CA THR A 269 21.14 5.34 1.31
C THR A 269 20.26 6.20 0.39
N LEU A 270 18.96 6.25 0.71
CA LEU A 270 18.03 7.11 0.00
C LEU A 270 18.09 8.54 0.56
N LEU A 271 17.89 9.48 -0.30
CA LEU A 271 17.90 10.90 0.05
C LEU A 271 16.77 11.21 1.07
N ASN A 272 17.09 11.95 2.10
CA ASN A 272 16.20 12.29 3.24
C ASN A 272 15.72 11.07 4.06
N SER A 273 16.34 9.92 3.92
CA SER A 273 15.99 8.71 4.69
C SER A 273 16.48 8.77 6.14
N SER A 274 15.97 7.85 6.96
CA SER A 274 16.37 7.68 8.37
C SER A 274 17.88 7.48 8.54
N VAL A 275 18.51 6.77 7.59
CA VAL A 275 19.93 6.38 7.69
C VAL A 275 20.89 7.19 6.81
N GLU A 276 20.40 8.20 6.07
CA GLU A 276 21.22 8.97 5.12
C GLU A 276 22.53 9.52 5.72
N LYS A 277 22.47 9.95 6.96
CA LYS A 277 23.64 10.52 7.67
C LYS A 277 24.40 9.49 8.51
N VAL A 278 23.91 8.27 8.62
CA VAL A 278 24.44 7.21 9.49
C VAL A 278 25.17 6.17 8.67
N LEU A 279 24.53 5.60 7.66
CA LEU A 279 25.09 4.55 6.82
C LEU A 279 25.76 5.12 5.57
N GLN A 280 26.74 4.38 5.07
CA GLN A 280 27.48 4.68 3.84
C GLN A 280 27.53 3.42 2.94
N PRO A 281 27.75 3.57 1.63
CA PRO A 281 28.02 2.44 0.77
C PRO A 281 29.20 1.62 1.30
N ALA A 282 29.10 0.30 1.22
CA ALA A 282 30.05 -0.68 1.75
C ALA A 282 30.03 -0.89 3.29
N ASP A 283 29.13 -0.25 4.05
CA ASP A 283 28.84 -0.67 5.40
C ASP A 283 28.19 -2.06 5.39
N VAL A 284 28.46 -2.86 6.40
CA VAL A 284 27.88 -4.20 6.54
C VAL A 284 27.01 -4.23 7.79
N ILE A 285 25.71 -4.25 7.62
CA ILE A 285 24.78 -4.32 8.75
C ILE A 285 24.67 -5.77 9.19
N THR A 286 24.99 -6.03 10.47
CA THR A 286 25.00 -7.37 11.06
C THR A 286 23.89 -7.59 12.07
N ARG A 287 23.31 -6.49 12.62
CA ARG A 287 22.26 -6.58 13.62
C ARG A 287 21.33 -5.38 13.58
N ILE A 288 20.04 -5.64 13.80
CA ILE A 288 18.99 -4.63 14.06
C ILE A 288 18.37 -4.94 15.41
N ASP A 289 18.46 -4.00 16.36
CA ASP A 289 18.10 -4.22 17.77
C ASP A 289 18.74 -5.54 18.30
N ASP A 290 17.95 -6.49 18.78
CA ASP A 290 18.41 -7.78 19.28
C ASP A 290 18.48 -8.88 18.21
N TYR A 291 18.19 -8.56 16.94
CA TYR A 291 18.13 -9.53 15.86
C TYR A 291 19.40 -9.54 15.02
N ASP A 292 20.11 -10.66 15.01
CA ASP A 292 21.24 -10.90 14.10
C ASP A 292 20.73 -11.10 12.68
N ILE A 293 21.39 -10.50 11.70
CA ILE A 293 21.05 -10.55 10.26
C ILE A 293 21.94 -11.61 9.60
N ASP A 294 21.33 -12.54 8.85
CA ASP A 294 22.08 -13.48 8.04
C ASP A 294 22.55 -12.87 6.70
N ASN A 295 23.29 -13.64 5.90
CA ASN A 295 23.85 -13.16 4.63
C ASN A 295 22.80 -12.92 3.54
N ASP A 296 21.56 -13.39 3.74
CA ASP A 296 20.41 -13.15 2.85
C ASP A 296 19.53 -11.98 3.30
N GLY A 297 19.88 -11.35 4.44
CA GLY A 297 19.15 -10.22 5.00
C GLY A 297 17.96 -10.66 5.85
N ASN A 298 17.95 -11.90 6.34
CA ASN A 298 16.89 -12.39 7.21
C ASN A 298 17.30 -12.33 8.68
N VAL A 299 16.30 -12.27 9.52
CA VAL A 299 16.38 -12.30 10.99
C VAL A 299 15.46 -13.39 11.53
N LYS A 300 15.70 -13.87 12.73
CA LYS A 300 14.85 -14.83 13.41
C LYS A 300 13.92 -14.13 14.39
N ILE A 301 12.63 -14.03 14.05
CA ILE A 301 11.58 -13.40 14.88
C ILE A 301 10.49 -14.44 15.15
N ASP A 302 10.10 -14.62 16.42
CA ASP A 302 9.04 -15.55 16.85
C ASP A 302 9.23 -17.00 16.33
N GLY A 303 10.48 -17.41 16.11
CA GLY A 303 10.85 -18.72 15.57
C GLY A 303 10.75 -18.86 14.05
N LEU A 304 10.33 -17.78 13.36
CA LEU A 304 10.28 -17.68 11.89
C LEU A 304 11.55 -16.99 11.38
N GLN A 305 12.01 -17.40 10.19
CA GLN A 305 13.06 -16.70 9.46
C GLN A 305 12.40 -15.72 8.48
N LEU A 306 12.51 -14.42 8.75
CA LEU A 306 11.82 -13.35 8.05
C LEU A 306 12.84 -12.32 7.56
N HIS A 307 12.51 -11.58 6.50
CA HIS A 307 13.34 -10.45 6.09
C HIS A 307 13.46 -9.41 7.20
N MET A 308 14.61 -8.79 7.34
CA MET A 308 14.94 -7.82 8.41
C MET A 308 13.98 -6.63 8.47
N SER A 309 13.26 -6.30 7.39
CA SER A 309 12.25 -5.22 7.41
C SER A 309 11.15 -5.48 8.44
N GLU A 310 10.82 -6.74 8.73
CA GLU A 310 9.82 -7.07 9.75
C GLU A 310 10.20 -6.54 11.15
N ALA A 311 11.49 -6.51 11.49
CA ALA A 311 11.94 -5.91 12.76
C ALA A 311 11.68 -4.40 12.83
N ILE A 312 11.63 -3.73 11.67
CA ILE A 312 11.36 -2.30 11.55
C ILE A 312 9.84 -2.05 11.51
N GLU A 313 9.10 -2.87 10.73
CA GLU A 313 7.66 -2.74 10.53
C GLU A 313 6.83 -3.02 11.79
N ARG A 314 7.39 -3.70 12.79
CA ARG A 314 6.77 -3.86 14.12
C ARG A 314 6.82 -2.58 14.98
N LYS A 315 7.52 -1.55 14.53
CA LYS A 315 7.67 -0.26 15.21
C LYS A 315 6.88 0.83 14.49
N GLN A 316 6.53 1.86 15.23
CA GLN A 316 5.84 3.03 14.68
C GLN A 316 6.84 4.07 14.16
N ILE A 317 6.39 4.97 13.28
CA ILE A 317 7.15 6.17 12.91
C ILE A 317 7.43 6.99 14.19
N GLY A 318 8.67 7.45 14.33
CA GLY A 318 9.17 8.11 15.54
C GLY A 318 9.84 7.17 16.54
N ASP A 319 9.58 5.86 16.48
CA ASP A 319 10.33 4.89 17.27
C ASP A 319 11.80 4.84 16.80
N SER A 320 12.65 4.30 17.65
CA SER A 320 14.06 4.14 17.33
C SER A 320 14.44 2.68 17.16
N VAL A 321 15.44 2.45 16.33
CA VAL A 321 16.09 1.16 16.11
C VAL A 321 17.60 1.31 16.28
N GLU A 322 18.25 0.34 16.93
CA GLU A 322 19.71 0.28 17.04
C GLU A 322 20.27 -0.56 15.89
N LEU A 323 21.21 0.01 15.12
CA LEU A 323 21.93 -0.69 14.07
C LEU A 323 23.34 -1.00 14.53
N THR A 324 23.78 -2.25 14.39
CA THR A 324 25.18 -2.65 14.50
C THR A 324 25.72 -2.96 13.12
N PHE A 325 26.81 -2.31 12.74
CA PHE A 325 27.41 -2.49 11.41
C PHE A 325 28.93 -2.38 11.42
N TYR A 326 29.59 -3.00 10.46
CA TYR A 326 31.01 -2.84 10.19
C TYR A 326 31.24 -1.76 9.14
N ARG A 327 32.23 -0.89 9.40
CA ARG A 327 32.78 0.09 8.46
C ARG A 327 34.29 0.00 8.49
N ASN A 328 34.91 -0.34 7.37
CA ASN A 328 36.37 -0.53 7.27
C ASN A 328 36.94 -1.48 8.33
N GLY A 329 36.22 -2.53 8.70
CA GLY A 329 36.62 -3.51 9.70
C GLY A 329 36.39 -3.09 11.16
N GLN A 330 35.82 -1.92 11.42
CA GLN A 330 35.46 -1.45 12.78
C GLN A 330 33.94 -1.56 12.99
N VAL A 331 33.58 -1.98 14.21
CA VAL A 331 32.17 -2.08 14.62
C VAL A 331 31.67 -0.70 15.03
N HIS A 332 30.49 -0.37 14.54
CA HIS A 332 29.73 0.81 14.90
C HIS A 332 28.35 0.40 15.44
N LYS A 333 27.84 1.18 16.37
CA LYS A 333 26.47 1.07 16.89
C LYS A 333 25.83 2.44 16.85
N GLU A 334 24.71 2.54 16.17
CA GLU A 334 24.01 3.81 16.00
C GLU A 334 22.51 3.62 16.22
N LYS A 335 21.92 4.55 16.96
CA LYS A 335 20.48 4.60 17.18
C LYS A 335 19.84 5.52 16.15
N VAL A 336 18.89 4.99 15.40
CA VAL A 336 18.23 5.67 14.28
C VAL A 336 16.74 5.78 14.55
N GLU A 337 16.17 6.97 14.36
CA GLU A 337 14.74 7.21 14.40
C GLU A 337 14.10 6.76 13.08
N ILE A 338 13.05 5.96 13.16
CA ILE A 338 12.27 5.52 11.99
C ILE A 338 11.43 6.68 11.48
N ARG A 339 11.55 6.97 10.18
CA ARG A 339 10.85 8.08 9.52
C ARG A 339 10.08 7.60 8.32
N GLU A 340 9.11 8.40 7.92
CA GLU A 340 8.46 8.24 6.64
C GLU A 340 9.49 8.39 5.51
N ASN A 341 9.50 7.44 4.58
CA ASN A 341 10.37 7.51 3.41
C ASN A 341 9.52 7.88 2.18
N ARG A 342 9.53 9.16 1.81
CA ARG A 342 8.82 9.66 0.63
C ARG A 342 9.75 9.70 -0.59
N PRO A 343 9.64 8.76 -1.51
CA PRO A 343 10.40 8.82 -2.76
C PRO A 343 9.93 10.01 -3.62
N VAL A 344 10.86 10.57 -4.41
CA VAL A 344 10.56 11.67 -5.36
C VAL A 344 9.53 11.27 -6.42
N LEU A 345 9.40 10.00 -6.69
CA LEU A 345 8.42 9.45 -7.61
C LEU A 345 7.42 8.57 -6.85
N GLY A 346 6.13 8.75 -7.07
CA GLY A 346 5.09 7.87 -6.58
C GLY A 346 5.14 6.51 -7.29
N TYR A 347 5.83 5.53 -6.69
CA TYR A 347 5.89 4.15 -7.20
C TYR A 347 4.62 3.36 -6.87
N ALA A 348 3.96 3.71 -5.78
CA ALA A 348 2.68 3.15 -5.38
C ALA A 348 1.54 3.79 -6.18
N ARG A 349 0.45 3.03 -6.37
CA ARG A 349 -0.82 3.62 -6.79
C ARG A 349 -1.36 4.51 -5.68
N GLU A 350 -1.87 5.64 -6.08
CA GLU A 350 -2.50 6.63 -5.19
C GLU A 350 -4.02 6.55 -5.33
N TYR A 351 -4.71 6.76 -4.22
CA TYR A 351 -6.17 6.68 -4.13
C TYR A 351 -6.73 7.86 -3.34
N ASP A 352 -8.05 8.02 -3.38
CA ASP A 352 -8.86 8.93 -2.55
C ASP A 352 -8.56 10.43 -2.71
N LYS A 353 -7.57 10.78 -3.51
CA LYS A 353 -7.17 12.16 -3.73
C LYS A 353 -7.15 12.50 -5.22
N GLN A 354 -7.80 13.61 -5.57
CA GLN A 354 -7.73 14.14 -6.93
C GLN A 354 -6.30 14.63 -7.21
N PRO A 355 -5.66 14.17 -8.32
CA PRO A 355 -4.30 14.61 -8.65
C PRO A 355 -4.23 16.12 -8.88
N GLY A 356 -3.11 16.71 -8.47
CA GLY A 356 -2.79 18.10 -8.77
C GLY A 356 -2.52 18.32 -10.26
N TYR A 357 -2.85 19.51 -10.77
CA TYR A 357 -2.61 19.88 -12.16
C TYR A 357 -2.46 21.39 -12.35
N ILE A 358 -1.85 21.78 -13.46
CA ILE A 358 -1.84 23.16 -13.96
C ILE A 358 -2.18 23.13 -15.44
N VAL A 359 -3.09 24.00 -15.88
CA VAL A 359 -3.42 24.19 -17.30
C VAL A 359 -3.04 25.62 -17.68
N TYR A 360 -2.13 25.78 -18.63
CA TYR A 360 -1.68 27.04 -19.17
C TYR A 360 -1.67 27.01 -20.70
N ALA A 361 -2.42 27.88 -21.33
CA ALA A 361 -2.56 27.91 -22.79
C ALA A 361 -2.93 26.52 -23.38
N GLY A 362 -3.72 25.71 -22.66
CA GLY A 362 -4.06 24.34 -23.02
C GLY A 362 -3.02 23.28 -22.71
N LEU A 363 -1.80 23.66 -22.33
CA LEU A 363 -0.77 22.73 -21.85
C LEU A 363 -1.12 22.27 -20.44
N THR A 364 -1.25 20.94 -20.24
CA THR A 364 -1.61 20.34 -18.95
C THR A 364 -0.39 19.74 -18.29
N PHE A 365 -0.03 20.23 -17.13
CA PHE A 365 1.09 19.76 -16.33
C PHE A 365 0.57 18.98 -15.13
N VAL A 366 1.12 17.78 -14.93
CA VAL A 366 0.81 16.90 -13.79
C VAL A 366 2.09 16.32 -13.22
N ARG A 367 2.00 15.78 -12.01
CA ARG A 367 3.08 15.00 -11.41
C ARG A 367 3.21 13.62 -12.08
N LEU A 368 4.42 13.17 -12.34
CA LEU A 368 4.68 11.79 -12.75
C LEU A 368 4.33 10.85 -11.58
N SER A 369 3.40 9.96 -11.80
CA SER A 369 2.97 8.93 -10.85
C SER A 369 2.75 7.60 -11.55
N ARG A 370 2.70 6.53 -10.79
CA ARG A 370 2.34 5.21 -11.33
C ARG A 370 0.96 5.23 -11.97
N ASN A 371 -0.01 5.88 -11.35
CA ASN A 371 -1.37 5.99 -11.90
C ASN A 371 -1.39 6.67 -13.29
N LEU A 372 -0.55 7.69 -13.49
CA LEU A 372 -0.39 8.30 -14.82
C LEU A 372 0.20 7.28 -15.80
N LEU A 373 1.25 6.55 -15.41
CA LEU A 373 1.90 5.57 -16.29
C LEU A 373 1.00 4.39 -16.63
N GLU A 374 0.12 3.97 -15.72
CA GLU A 374 -0.85 2.91 -15.96
C GLU A 374 -1.99 3.30 -16.94
N THR A 375 -2.10 4.59 -17.31
CA THR A 375 -3.04 5.03 -18.38
C THR A 375 -2.66 4.51 -19.77
N TRP A 376 -1.44 4.03 -19.97
CA TRP A 376 -1.03 3.35 -21.21
C TRP A 376 -1.54 1.91 -21.34
N GLU A 377 -2.30 1.41 -20.37
CA GLU A 377 -2.98 0.12 -20.33
C GLU A 377 -2.11 -1.12 -20.67
N GLY A 378 -2.68 -2.29 -20.52
CA GLY A 378 -2.02 -3.56 -20.82
C GLY A 378 -0.70 -3.70 -20.06
N ASN A 379 0.35 -4.07 -20.78
CA ASN A 379 1.70 -4.10 -20.20
C ASN A 379 2.34 -2.69 -20.28
N TRP A 380 1.78 -1.75 -19.52
CA TRP A 380 2.11 -0.33 -19.53
C TRP A 380 3.62 -0.04 -19.45
N ILE A 381 4.37 -0.86 -18.73
CA ILE A 381 5.83 -0.69 -18.56
C ILE A 381 6.54 -0.67 -19.93
N TYR A 382 6.07 -1.48 -20.88
CA TYR A 382 6.64 -1.51 -22.22
C TYR A 382 6.02 -0.47 -23.15
N ASN A 383 4.80 -0.01 -22.86
CA ASN A 383 4.06 0.93 -23.72
C ASN A 383 4.39 2.40 -23.45
N ILE A 384 4.90 2.73 -22.26
CA ILE A 384 5.25 4.11 -21.90
C ILE A 384 6.50 4.60 -22.67
N PRO A 385 6.61 5.91 -22.97
CA PRO A 385 7.80 6.51 -23.55
C PRO A 385 9.08 6.20 -22.78
N PHE A 386 10.18 6.00 -23.49
CA PHE A 386 11.47 5.64 -22.88
C PHE A 386 11.90 6.59 -21.76
N ALA A 387 11.74 7.91 -21.96
CA ALA A 387 12.11 8.90 -20.94
C ALA A 387 11.36 8.69 -19.63
N LEU A 388 10.05 8.41 -19.68
CA LEU A 388 9.22 8.14 -18.48
C LEU A 388 9.62 6.81 -17.84
N ARG A 389 9.89 5.78 -18.63
CA ARG A 389 10.38 4.49 -18.15
C ARG A 389 11.71 4.64 -17.42
N TYR A 390 12.64 5.39 -18.01
CA TYR A 390 13.93 5.66 -17.41
C TYR A 390 13.79 6.38 -16.06
N LEU A 391 12.97 7.42 -15.98
CA LEU A 391 12.69 8.12 -14.74
C LEU A 391 12.02 7.19 -13.70
N PHE A 392 11.07 6.37 -14.12
CA PHE A 392 10.38 5.46 -13.22
C PHE A 392 11.34 4.47 -12.56
N PHE A 393 12.22 3.83 -13.30
CA PHE A 393 13.12 2.81 -12.74
C PHE A 393 14.35 3.38 -12.04
N TYR A 394 14.85 4.53 -12.47
CA TYR A 394 16.15 5.03 -12.02
C TYR A 394 16.11 6.32 -11.20
N SER A 395 14.95 6.95 -11.01
CA SER A 395 14.87 8.22 -10.28
C SER A 395 15.36 8.14 -8.84
N ARG A 396 15.14 7.03 -8.14
CA ARG A 396 15.66 6.82 -6.78
C ARG A 396 17.19 6.89 -6.70
N GLN A 397 17.86 6.36 -7.73
CA GLN A 397 19.32 6.27 -7.79
C GLN A 397 19.95 7.54 -8.38
N LEU A 398 19.24 8.22 -9.28
CA LEU A 398 19.77 9.34 -10.05
C LEU A 398 19.44 10.70 -9.44
N ASN A 399 18.39 10.80 -8.65
CA ASN A 399 18.04 12.06 -8.03
C ASN A 399 19.00 12.38 -6.89
N LYS A 400 19.90 13.33 -7.14
CA LYS A 400 20.86 13.86 -6.16
C LYS A 400 20.45 15.24 -5.63
N ASP A 401 19.33 15.77 -6.10
CA ASP A 401 18.86 17.09 -5.71
C ASP A 401 17.86 16.99 -4.54
N PRO A 402 18.24 17.45 -3.32
CA PRO A 402 17.41 17.38 -2.14
C PRO A 402 16.16 18.27 -2.22
N GLN A 403 16.10 19.20 -3.16
CA GLN A 403 14.96 20.10 -3.35
C GLN A 403 13.88 19.51 -4.24
N ARG A 404 14.22 18.52 -5.09
CA ARG A 404 13.25 17.87 -5.97
C ARG A 404 12.23 17.07 -5.16
N ARG A 405 10.96 17.31 -5.45
CA ARG A 405 9.83 16.62 -4.85
C ARG A 405 9.05 15.80 -5.87
N ASP A 406 9.06 16.22 -7.14
CA ASP A 406 8.32 15.59 -8.22
C ASP A 406 9.10 15.64 -9.52
N TYR A 407 8.68 14.78 -10.46
CA TYR A 407 8.92 14.98 -11.88
C TYR A 407 7.61 15.46 -12.51
N VAL A 408 7.62 16.64 -13.12
CA VAL A 408 6.44 17.22 -13.77
C VAL A 408 6.41 16.83 -15.23
N ILE A 409 5.26 16.39 -15.71
CA ILE A 409 5.04 15.92 -17.09
C ILE A 409 4.05 16.84 -17.79
N LEU A 410 4.29 17.16 -19.05
CA LEU A 410 3.28 17.72 -19.94
C LEU A 410 2.37 16.58 -20.40
N SER A 411 1.31 16.26 -19.62
CA SER A 411 0.51 15.06 -19.79
C SER A 411 -0.47 15.14 -20.95
N GLU A 412 -1.02 16.33 -21.19
CA GLU A 412 -2.03 16.55 -22.24
C GLU A 412 -1.90 17.94 -22.83
N ILE A 413 -2.33 18.08 -24.09
CA ILE A 413 -2.46 19.36 -24.78
C ILE A 413 -3.88 19.49 -25.24
N LEU A 414 -4.59 20.49 -24.70
CA LEU A 414 -5.94 20.88 -25.12
C LEU A 414 -5.83 21.77 -26.35
N PRO A 415 -6.19 21.31 -27.55
CA PRO A 415 -5.90 22.05 -28.79
C PRO A 415 -6.51 23.45 -28.81
N ASP A 416 -5.69 24.44 -29.15
CA ASP A 416 -6.08 25.82 -29.40
C ASP A 416 -5.06 26.45 -30.37
N GLU A 417 -5.38 27.60 -30.97
CA GLU A 417 -4.47 28.32 -31.86
C GLU A 417 -3.14 28.66 -31.18
N VAL A 418 -3.19 29.01 -29.88
CA VAL A 418 -2.00 29.42 -29.11
C VAL A 418 -0.99 28.30 -28.90
N ASN A 419 -1.42 27.04 -28.97
CA ASN A 419 -0.55 25.87 -28.77
C ASN A 419 -0.46 24.97 -30.03
N ALA A 420 -0.75 25.54 -31.19
CA ALA A 420 -0.63 24.83 -32.45
C ALA A 420 0.79 24.23 -32.61
N TYR A 421 0.89 23.01 -33.18
CA TYR A 421 2.13 22.28 -33.36
C TYR A 421 2.88 21.84 -32.09
N SER A 422 2.26 21.96 -30.91
CA SER A 422 2.88 21.54 -29.64
C SER A 422 2.78 20.03 -29.36
N GLY A 423 2.04 19.27 -30.17
CA GLY A 423 1.73 17.85 -29.94
C GLY A 423 2.91 16.94 -29.68
N GLU A 424 4.07 17.22 -30.27
CA GLU A 424 5.29 16.43 -30.12
C GLU A 424 5.91 16.51 -28.71
N PHE A 425 5.52 17.51 -27.91
CA PHE A 425 6.01 17.67 -26.54
C PHE A 425 5.15 16.95 -25.49
N LYS A 426 4.04 16.35 -25.92
CA LYS A 426 3.18 15.58 -25.01
C LYS A 426 3.97 14.40 -24.42
N ASN A 427 3.74 14.17 -23.13
CA ASN A 427 4.39 13.13 -22.33
C ASN A 427 5.89 13.33 -22.08
N LEU A 428 6.41 14.53 -22.31
CA LEU A 428 7.80 14.83 -21.95
C LEU A 428 7.91 15.38 -20.52
N PRO A 429 8.95 14.97 -19.77
CA PRO A 429 9.24 15.51 -18.45
C PRO A 429 9.82 16.92 -18.56
N VAL A 430 9.23 17.85 -17.83
CA VAL A 430 9.65 19.26 -17.82
C VAL A 430 10.95 19.43 -17.03
N GLU A 431 11.91 20.13 -17.62
CA GLU A 431 13.18 20.47 -16.97
C GLU A 431 13.14 21.89 -16.41
N LYS A 432 12.89 22.90 -17.28
CA LYS A 432 12.84 24.29 -16.90
C LYS A 432 11.69 25.03 -17.59
N ILE A 433 11.19 26.07 -16.95
CA ILE A 433 10.28 27.03 -17.55
C ILE A 433 10.85 28.43 -17.31
N ASN A 434 11.03 29.20 -18.37
CA ASN A 434 11.60 30.56 -18.34
C ASN A 434 12.94 30.61 -17.57
N GLY A 435 13.79 29.58 -17.74
CA GLY A 435 15.08 29.42 -17.07
C GLY A 435 15.02 28.95 -15.62
N CYS A 436 13.82 28.86 -15.00
CA CYS A 436 13.64 28.33 -13.66
C CYS A 436 13.56 26.80 -13.68
N ASP A 437 14.31 26.14 -12.81
CA ASP A 437 14.23 24.69 -12.61
C ASP A 437 12.86 24.29 -12.04
N ILE A 438 12.31 23.18 -12.52
CA ILE A 438 11.03 22.64 -12.08
C ILE A 438 11.28 21.40 -11.23
N TRP A 439 11.10 21.54 -9.91
CA TRP A 439 11.32 20.49 -8.91
C TRP A 439 10.02 19.93 -8.33
N ARG A 440 8.90 20.62 -8.55
CA ARG A 440 7.56 20.21 -8.15
C ARG A 440 6.50 20.96 -8.97
N LEU A 441 5.27 20.47 -8.95
CA LEU A 441 4.17 21.05 -9.74
C LEU A 441 3.94 22.54 -9.42
N ALA A 442 4.05 22.97 -8.17
CA ALA A 442 3.90 24.37 -7.77
C ALA A 442 4.93 25.33 -8.41
N ASP A 443 6.09 24.84 -8.83
CA ASP A 443 7.11 25.67 -9.48
C ASP A 443 6.70 26.06 -10.90
N VAL A 444 5.90 25.23 -11.57
CA VAL A 444 5.33 25.53 -12.90
C VAL A 444 4.56 26.84 -12.89
N GLN A 445 3.62 27.01 -11.95
CA GLN A 445 2.82 28.22 -11.84
C GLN A 445 3.69 29.46 -11.61
N LYS A 446 4.68 29.38 -10.73
CA LYS A 446 5.61 30.47 -10.42
C LYS A 446 6.49 30.85 -11.61
N ALA A 447 6.94 29.86 -12.36
CA ALA A 447 7.81 30.08 -13.51
C ALA A 447 7.04 30.64 -14.73
N LEU A 448 5.81 30.16 -14.97
CA LEU A 448 4.92 30.68 -16.02
C LEU A 448 4.53 32.16 -15.80
N ALA A 449 4.47 32.60 -14.55
CA ALA A 449 4.20 34.01 -14.21
C ALA A 449 5.36 34.96 -14.57
N LYS A 450 6.50 34.47 -15.09
CA LYS A 450 7.70 35.27 -15.42
C LYS A 450 8.13 35.07 -16.88
N PRO A 451 7.28 35.40 -17.84
CA PRO A 451 7.65 35.29 -19.26
C PRO A 451 8.89 36.16 -19.58
N GLN A 452 9.68 35.72 -20.55
CA GLN A 452 10.87 36.41 -21.03
C GLN A 452 10.60 36.98 -22.43
N ASP A 453 10.82 38.22 -22.65
CA ASP A 453 10.60 38.92 -23.93
C ASP A 453 9.22 38.65 -24.57
N GLY A 454 8.18 38.50 -23.71
CA GLY A 454 6.80 38.22 -24.15
C GLY A 454 6.51 36.72 -24.39
N PHE A 455 7.44 35.82 -24.15
CA PHE A 455 7.28 34.39 -24.39
C PHE A 455 7.50 33.54 -23.12
N CYS A 456 6.73 32.47 -23.02
CA CYS A 456 7.01 31.38 -22.11
C CYS A 456 7.81 30.31 -22.84
N ARG A 457 9.03 30.03 -22.34
CA ARG A 457 9.93 29.00 -22.87
C ARG A 457 9.97 27.80 -21.93
N ILE A 458 9.60 26.63 -22.44
CA ILE A 458 9.58 25.38 -21.70
C ILE A 458 10.62 24.45 -22.31
N THR A 459 11.51 23.88 -21.47
CA THR A 459 12.49 22.86 -21.87
C THR A 459 12.19 21.55 -21.19
N PHE A 460 12.59 20.45 -21.83
CA PHE A 460 12.27 19.10 -21.40
C PHE A 460 13.54 18.27 -21.18
N MET A 461 13.47 17.35 -20.23
CA MET A 461 14.59 16.44 -19.95
C MET A 461 14.84 15.54 -21.15
N GLY A 462 16.06 15.53 -21.65
CA GLY A 462 16.46 14.69 -22.78
C GLY A 462 16.04 15.20 -24.17
N ASP A 463 15.30 16.31 -24.26
CA ASP A 463 14.94 16.97 -25.54
C ASP A 463 15.54 18.38 -25.59
N LYS A 464 16.27 18.69 -26.66
CA LYS A 464 16.90 20.00 -26.83
C LYS A 464 15.95 21.05 -27.40
N ARG A 465 14.83 20.67 -27.96
CA ARG A 465 13.84 21.57 -28.55
C ARG A 465 13.04 22.27 -27.44
N PRO A 466 13.01 23.59 -27.39
CA PRO A 466 12.11 24.29 -26.47
C PRO A 466 10.69 24.37 -27.06
N LEU A 467 9.68 24.27 -26.22
CA LEU A 467 8.32 24.68 -26.52
C LEU A 467 8.20 26.17 -26.19
N ILE A 468 7.75 26.96 -27.16
CA ILE A 468 7.59 28.42 -27.03
C ILE A 468 6.11 28.78 -27.15
N ILE A 469 5.60 29.51 -26.16
CA ILE A 469 4.22 30.03 -26.14
C ILE A 469 4.26 31.56 -26.01
N ASP A 470 3.53 32.28 -26.87
CA ASP A 470 3.30 33.72 -26.73
C ASP A 470 2.49 33.98 -25.46
N ALA A 471 3.05 34.69 -24.50
CA ALA A 471 2.45 34.91 -23.18
C ALA A 471 1.19 35.81 -23.24
N VAL A 472 1.15 36.76 -24.16
CA VAL A 472 0.01 37.64 -24.34
C VAL A 472 -1.18 36.91 -24.94
N GLN A 473 -0.94 36.11 -25.97
CA GLN A 473 -1.97 35.24 -26.57
C GLN A 473 -2.43 34.15 -25.58
N ALA A 474 -1.52 33.56 -24.85
CA ALA A 474 -1.85 32.59 -23.80
C ALA A 474 -2.82 33.16 -22.79
N GLN A 475 -2.54 34.35 -22.26
CA GLN A 475 -3.41 35.03 -21.32
C GLN A 475 -4.80 35.37 -21.93
N ALA A 476 -4.82 35.82 -23.15
CA ALA A 476 -6.07 36.19 -23.87
C ALA A 476 -6.95 34.94 -24.11
N ARG A 477 -6.34 33.77 -24.42
CA ARG A 477 -7.06 32.52 -24.74
C ARG A 477 -7.39 31.66 -23.53
N GLN A 478 -6.67 31.82 -22.41
CA GLN A 478 -6.78 30.95 -21.22
C GLN A 478 -8.23 30.69 -20.80
N GLY A 479 -9.01 31.74 -20.59
CA GLY A 479 -10.40 31.59 -20.14
C GLY A 479 -11.31 30.88 -21.17
N ALA A 480 -11.07 31.06 -22.48
CA ALA A 480 -11.80 30.36 -23.52
C ALA A 480 -11.47 28.86 -23.55
N ILE A 481 -10.20 28.52 -23.44
CA ILE A 481 -9.71 27.13 -23.37
C ILE A 481 -10.31 26.40 -22.14
N LEU A 482 -10.25 27.01 -20.95
CA LEU A 482 -10.80 26.39 -19.73
C LEU A 482 -12.30 26.09 -19.89
N ARG A 483 -13.08 27.03 -20.46
CA ARG A 483 -14.52 26.80 -20.71
C ARG A 483 -14.76 25.73 -21.77
N GLN A 484 -14.06 25.76 -22.90
CA GLN A 484 -14.22 24.82 -24.00
C GLN A 484 -13.98 23.37 -23.54
N TYR A 485 -12.94 23.15 -22.73
CA TYR A 485 -12.55 21.82 -22.26
C TYR A 485 -13.10 21.48 -20.88
N LYS A 486 -13.99 22.33 -20.31
CA LYS A 486 -14.64 22.13 -19.01
C LYS A 486 -13.63 21.94 -17.87
N VAL A 487 -12.53 22.68 -17.92
CA VAL A 487 -11.55 22.70 -16.84
C VAL A 487 -12.05 23.64 -15.75
N PRO A 488 -12.28 23.18 -14.51
CA PRO A 488 -12.95 24.00 -13.47
C PRO A 488 -12.06 25.11 -12.91
N ALA A 489 -10.74 24.90 -12.94
CA ALA A 489 -9.75 25.89 -12.50
C ALA A 489 -8.46 25.71 -13.29
N GLU A 490 -7.70 26.78 -13.48
CA GLU A 490 -6.40 26.72 -14.18
C GLU A 490 -5.33 25.96 -13.42
N ALA A 491 -5.45 25.85 -12.10
CA ALA A 491 -4.54 25.11 -11.24
C ALA A 491 -5.27 24.49 -10.05
N ARG A 492 -4.85 23.29 -9.71
CA ARG A 492 -5.08 22.63 -8.43
C ARG A 492 -3.72 22.12 -7.97
N LEU A 493 -3.24 22.65 -6.87
CA LEU A 493 -2.02 22.16 -6.22
C LEU A 493 -2.41 21.25 -5.04
N ASP A 494 -1.61 20.25 -4.78
CA ASP A 494 -1.81 19.28 -3.69
C ASP A 494 -1.64 19.92 -2.31
#